data_81645eadb32b00a2afc66220f51df2ce
#
_entry.id   81645eadb32b00a2afc66220f51df2ce
#
_cell.length_a   1.000
_cell.length_b   1.000
_cell.length_c   1.000
_cell.angle_alpha   90.00
_cell.angle_beta   90.00
_cell.angle_gamma   90.00
#
_symmetry.space_group_name_H-M   'P 1'
#
loop_
_entity.id
_entity.type
_entity.pdbx_description
1 polymer ?
#
loop_
_entity_poly.entity_id
_entity_poly.type
_entity_poly.pdbx_seq_one_letter_code
_entity_poly.pdbx_strand_id
1 'polypeptide(L)'
;MRASALLLLASALSIGGPALAAQPNIVVQLSPALRHEAETNLGVREVERLADDLKREVGRSLDRTGVLDGARLELTLVDVRPNRPTFQQMSHQPSLSLESFSVGGATIEGKAIAVDGTVTPLRYRWYETDIRNARFHSTWADADSAISQFANRLARGDTTEVR
;
A
#
# COMPACT_ATOMS: atom_id res chain seq x y z
N MET A 1 75.19 -23.81 9.66
CA MET A 1 74.28 -23.29 8.55
C MET A 1 72.87 -23.39 9.11
N ARG A 2 72.28 -22.23 9.47
CA ARG A 2 70.94 -22.13 10.03
C ARG A 2 70.07 -21.46 8.97
N ALA A 3 69.07 -22.19 8.41
CA ALA A 3 68.09 -21.64 7.50
C ALA A 3 66.85 -21.16 8.29
N SER A 4 66.60 -19.85 8.28
CA SER A 4 65.41 -19.24 8.88
C SER A 4 64.30 -19.21 7.84
N ALA A 5 63.21 -19.89 8.10
CA ALA A 5 61.99 -19.83 7.27
C ALA A 5 61.13 -18.64 7.73
N LEU A 6 60.93 -17.70 6.87
CA LEU A 6 59.95 -16.57 7.04
C LEU A 6 58.55 -17.07 6.69
N LEU A 7 57.66 -17.10 7.67
CA LEU A 7 56.22 -17.34 7.44
C LEU A 7 55.54 -16.00 7.13
N LEU A 8 55.09 -15.79 5.87
CA LEU A 8 54.24 -14.66 5.47
C LEU A 8 52.80 -15.00 5.81
N LEU A 9 52.22 -14.28 6.79
CA LEU A 9 50.79 -14.32 7.11
C LEU A 9 50.08 -13.35 6.14
N ALA A 10 49.34 -13.88 5.19
CA ALA A 10 48.46 -13.10 4.34
C ALA A 10 47.10 -12.87 5.02
N SER A 11 46.89 -11.69 5.57
CA SER A 11 45.58 -11.28 6.12
C SER A 11 44.65 -10.91 4.98
N ALA A 12 43.66 -11.76 4.71
CA ALA A 12 42.56 -11.43 3.77
C ALA A 12 41.59 -10.44 4.43
N LEU A 13 41.64 -9.17 4.06
CA LEU A 13 40.57 -8.21 4.38
C LEU A 13 39.34 -8.57 3.56
N SER A 14 38.32 -9.11 4.20
CA SER A 14 36.98 -9.23 3.62
C SER A 14 36.32 -7.85 3.60
N ILE A 15 36.31 -7.19 2.46
CA ILE A 15 35.52 -5.96 2.23
C ILE A 15 34.08 -6.42 2.12
N GLY A 16 33.35 -6.39 3.25
CA GLY A 16 31.88 -6.52 3.25
C GLY A 16 31.31 -5.30 2.52
N GLY A 17 30.92 -5.45 1.24
CA GLY A 17 30.13 -4.44 0.55
C GLY A 17 28.83 -4.17 1.29
N PRO A 18 28.26 -2.95 1.19
CA PRO A 18 26.95 -2.65 1.75
C PRO A 18 25.94 -3.66 1.17
N ALA A 19 25.30 -4.45 2.02
CA ALA A 19 24.16 -5.25 1.61
C ALA A 19 23.10 -4.30 1.10
N LEU A 20 22.81 -4.30 -0.21
CA LEU A 20 21.68 -3.59 -0.77
C LEU A 20 20.44 -4.14 -0.06
N ALA A 21 19.73 -3.27 0.67
CA ALA A 21 18.47 -3.61 1.29
C ALA A 21 17.54 -4.15 0.20
N ALA A 22 17.05 -5.38 0.37
CA ALA A 22 16.16 -5.99 -0.60
C ALA A 22 14.78 -5.32 -0.47
N GLN A 23 14.33 -4.64 -1.53
CA GLN A 23 13.02 -3.99 -1.54
C GLN A 23 11.90 -5.00 -1.24
N PRO A 24 10.86 -4.61 -0.51
CA PRO A 24 9.73 -5.49 -0.25
C PRO A 24 8.99 -5.85 -1.54
N ASN A 25 8.63 -7.11 -1.69
CA ASN A 25 7.81 -7.56 -2.81
C ASN A 25 6.33 -7.29 -2.49
N ILE A 26 5.71 -6.31 -3.16
CA ILE A 26 4.34 -5.89 -2.90
C ILE A 26 3.41 -6.37 -4.00
N VAL A 27 2.43 -7.18 -3.63
CA VAL A 27 1.33 -7.62 -4.49
C VAL A 27 0.04 -7.00 -3.96
N VAL A 28 -0.72 -6.34 -4.83
CA VAL A 28 -2.04 -5.79 -4.52
C VAL A 28 -3.07 -6.44 -5.42
N GLN A 29 -4.21 -6.83 -4.85
CA GLN A 29 -5.35 -7.36 -5.58
C GLN A 29 -6.66 -6.72 -5.11
N LEU A 30 -7.68 -6.80 -5.92
CA LEU A 30 -9.04 -6.40 -5.55
C LEU A 30 -9.76 -7.59 -4.91
N SER A 31 -10.59 -7.33 -3.89
CA SER A 31 -11.51 -8.35 -3.40
C SER A 31 -12.52 -8.73 -4.52
N PRO A 32 -13.09 -9.93 -4.50
CA PRO A 32 -14.12 -10.31 -5.46
C PRO A 32 -15.32 -9.35 -5.47
N ALA A 33 -15.74 -8.89 -4.29
CA ALA A 33 -16.83 -7.93 -4.15
C ALA A 33 -16.50 -6.57 -4.78
N LEU A 34 -15.30 -6.04 -4.50
CA LEU A 34 -14.87 -4.76 -5.08
C LEU A 34 -14.67 -4.86 -6.60
N ARG A 35 -14.21 -6.00 -7.10
CA ARG A 35 -14.09 -6.23 -8.55
C ARG A 35 -15.45 -6.17 -9.23
N HIS A 36 -16.44 -6.84 -8.66
CA HIS A 36 -17.81 -6.78 -9.16
C HIS A 36 -18.38 -5.35 -9.11
N GLU A 37 -18.14 -4.63 -8.01
CA GLU A 37 -18.57 -3.23 -7.89
C GLU A 37 -17.86 -2.32 -8.89
N ALA A 38 -16.60 -2.57 -9.19
CA ALA A 38 -15.86 -1.85 -10.22
C ALA A 38 -16.46 -2.05 -11.62
N GLU A 39 -16.85 -3.30 -11.94
CA GLU A 39 -17.45 -3.65 -13.23
C GLU A 39 -18.85 -3.04 -13.40
N THR A 40 -19.65 -3.03 -12.34
CA THR A 40 -21.06 -2.66 -12.41
C THR A 40 -21.34 -1.19 -12.10
N ASN A 41 -20.51 -0.53 -11.30
CA ASN A 41 -20.86 0.77 -10.73
C ASN A 41 -19.72 1.81 -10.71
N LEU A 42 -18.50 1.43 -10.28
CA LEU A 42 -17.44 2.42 -10.02
C LEU A 42 -16.57 2.74 -11.23
N GLY A 43 -16.39 1.76 -12.13
CA GLY A 43 -15.45 1.84 -13.24
C GLY A 43 -14.15 1.08 -12.95
N VAL A 44 -13.88 0.06 -13.78
CA VAL A 44 -12.73 -0.86 -13.59
C VAL A 44 -11.41 -0.08 -13.56
N ARG A 45 -11.19 0.81 -14.53
CA ARG A 45 -9.93 1.58 -14.64
C ARG A 45 -9.65 2.46 -13.42
N GLU A 46 -10.69 3.02 -12.84
CA GLU A 46 -10.57 3.90 -11.67
C GLU A 46 -10.17 3.10 -10.43
N VAL A 47 -10.79 1.93 -10.24
CA VAL A 47 -10.48 1.06 -9.09
C VAL A 47 -9.11 0.39 -9.25
N GLU A 48 -8.72 -0.04 -10.46
CA GLU A 48 -7.38 -0.55 -10.75
C GLU A 48 -6.30 0.52 -10.48
N ARG A 49 -6.54 1.78 -10.87
CA ARG A 49 -5.66 2.89 -10.54
C ARG A 49 -5.44 3.02 -9.03
N LEU A 50 -6.49 2.91 -8.22
CA LEU A 50 -6.36 2.96 -6.76
C LEU A 50 -5.53 1.79 -6.20
N ALA A 51 -5.64 0.60 -6.78
CA ALA A 51 -4.79 -0.54 -6.40
C ALA A 51 -3.31 -0.29 -6.75
N ASP A 52 -3.04 0.30 -7.91
CA ASP A 52 -1.69 0.71 -8.31
C ASP A 52 -1.15 1.84 -7.41
N ASP A 53 -2.00 2.80 -7.03
CA ASP A 53 -1.64 3.87 -6.10
C ASP A 53 -1.30 3.30 -4.73
N LEU A 54 -2.07 2.34 -4.21
CA LEU A 54 -1.78 1.62 -2.97
C LEU A 54 -0.40 0.94 -3.04
N LYS A 55 -0.13 0.21 -4.10
CA LYS A 55 1.18 -0.44 -4.30
C LYS A 55 2.34 0.56 -4.29
N ARG A 56 2.19 1.67 -5.05
CA ARG A 56 3.24 2.71 -5.15
C ARG A 56 3.46 3.44 -3.83
N GLU A 57 2.37 3.78 -3.12
CA GLU A 57 2.47 4.55 -1.88
C GLU A 57 3.10 3.72 -0.77
N VAL A 58 2.70 2.44 -0.64
CA VAL A 58 3.32 1.50 0.30
C VAL A 58 4.80 1.32 -0.03
N GLY A 59 5.14 1.07 -1.31
CA GLY A 59 6.54 0.92 -1.73
C GLY A 59 7.38 2.13 -1.35
N ARG A 60 6.95 3.34 -1.75
CA ARG A 60 7.67 4.59 -1.42
C ARG A 60 7.82 4.82 0.09
N SER A 61 6.81 4.46 0.88
CA SER A 61 6.85 4.67 2.32
C SER A 61 7.80 3.69 3.01
N LEU A 62 7.84 2.43 2.58
CA LEU A 62 8.75 1.42 3.09
C LEU A 62 10.20 1.67 2.66
N ASP A 63 10.44 2.06 1.41
CA ASP A 63 11.77 2.40 0.89
C ASP A 63 12.44 3.52 1.71
N ARG A 64 11.66 4.47 2.24
CA ARG A 64 12.20 5.56 3.07
C ARG A 64 12.61 5.12 4.47
N THR A 65 12.05 4.06 5.00
CA THR A 65 12.23 3.67 6.41
C THR A 65 13.01 2.38 6.58
N GLY A 66 13.10 1.53 5.55
CA GLY A 66 13.69 0.19 5.64
C GLY A 66 12.85 -0.79 6.46
N VAL A 67 11.66 -0.39 6.89
CA VAL A 67 10.73 -1.30 7.59
C VAL A 67 10.25 -2.35 6.61
N LEU A 68 10.22 -3.62 7.02
CA LEU A 68 9.85 -4.77 6.19
C LEU A 68 10.79 -5.02 4.98
N ASP A 69 12.05 -4.59 5.05
CA ASP A 69 13.04 -4.90 4.01
C ASP A 69 13.11 -6.42 3.76
N GLY A 70 13.07 -6.82 2.49
CA GLY A 70 13.04 -8.21 2.07
C GLY A 70 11.73 -8.96 2.34
N ALA A 71 10.75 -8.35 2.98
CA ALA A 71 9.45 -8.97 3.22
C ALA A 71 8.59 -9.04 1.94
N ARG A 72 7.62 -9.96 1.95
CA ARG A 72 6.55 -10.02 0.95
C ARG A 72 5.26 -9.48 1.54
N LEU A 73 4.66 -8.49 0.88
CA LEU A 73 3.35 -7.96 1.23
C LEU A 73 2.29 -8.45 0.24
N GLU A 74 1.26 -9.07 0.75
CA GLU A 74 0.07 -9.46 -0.02
C GLU A 74 -1.10 -8.62 0.48
N LEU A 75 -1.50 -7.61 -0.29
CA LEU A 75 -2.54 -6.66 0.06
C LEU A 75 -3.78 -6.87 -0.79
N THR A 76 -4.94 -6.65 -0.20
CA THR A 76 -6.24 -6.66 -0.86
C THR A 76 -6.94 -5.34 -0.61
N LEU A 77 -7.27 -4.63 -1.68
CA LEU A 77 -8.20 -3.52 -1.61
C LEU A 77 -9.62 -4.10 -1.54
N VAL A 78 -10.24 -3.96 -0.37
CA VAL A 78 -11.52 -4.64 -0.04
C VAL A 78 -12.71 -3.80 -0.43
N ASP A 79 -12.68 -2.52 -0.13
CA ASP A 79 -13.73 -1.55 -0.41
C ASP A 79 -13.14 -0.16 -0.67
N VAL A 80 -13.76 0.59 -1.55
CA VAL A 80 -13.49 2.01 -1.79
C VAL A 80 -14.80 2.76 -1.99
N ARG A 81 -14.85 4.00 -1.48
CA ARG A 81 -15.98 4.90 -1.69
C ARG A 81 -15.53 6.21 -2.27
N PRO A 82 -16.13 6.66 -3.37
CA PRO A 82 -15.78 7.93 -3.98
C PRO A 82 -16.44 9.10 -3.23
N ASN A 83 -15.77 10.25 -3.23
CA ASN A 83 -16.33 11.52 -2.76
C ASN A 83 -17.27 12.16 -3.77
N ARG A 84 -17.06 11.91 -5.04
CA ARG A 84 -17.89 12.35 -6.14
C ARG A 84 -18.26 11.19 -7.04
N PRO A 85 -19.40 11.24 -7.71
CA PRO A 85 -19.77 10.19 -8.64
C PRO A 85 -18.68 9.97 -9.70
N THR A 86 -18.42 8.71 -10.00
CA THR A 86 -17.61 8.32 -11.15
C THR A 86 -18.39 8.54 -12.45
N PHE A 87 -17.71 8.58 -13.58
CA PHE A 87 -18.39 8.67 -14.88
C PHE A 87 -19.34 7.50 -15.10
N GLN A 88 -18.99 6.29 -14.64
CA GLN A 88 -19.86 5.13 -14.75
C GLN A 88 -21.14 5.31 -13.91
N GLN A 89 -21.02 5.76 -12.66
CA GLN A 89 -22.19 6.06 -11.82
C GLN A 89 -23.11 7.08 -12.46
N MET A 90 -22.57 8.18 -13.01
CA MET A 90 -23.37 9.19 -13.68
C MET A 90 -24.04 8.67 -14.96
N SER A 91 -23.43 7.71 -15.66
CA SER A 91 -24.04 7.11 -16.85
C SER A 91 -25.24 6.22 -16.51
N HIS A 92 -25.28 5.64 -15.31
CA HIS A 92 -26.38 4.79 -14.85
C HIS A 92 -27.45 5.55 -14.05
N GLN A 93 -27.09 6.68 -13.45
CA GLN A 93 -27.97 7.47 -12.58
C GLN A 93 -28.05 8.94 -13.03
N PRO A 94 -29.06 9.32 -13.84
CA PRO A 94 -29.17 10.70 -14.36
C PRO A 94 -29.33 11.78 -13.29
N SER A 95 -29.68 11.41 -12.05
CA SER A 95 -29.77 12.32 -10.91
C SER A 95 -28.41 12.71 -10.30
N LEU A 96 -27.35 12.00 -10.64
CA LEU A 96 -25.99 12.32 -10.21
C LEU A 96 -25.33 13.30 -11.17
N SER A 97 -24.54 14.21 -10.61
CA SER A 97 -23.73 15.17 -11.35
C SER A 97 -22.36 15.32 -10.72
N LEU A 98 -21.45 16.03 -11.39
CA LEU A 98 -20.12 16.35 -10.84
C LEU A 98 -20.20 17.23 -9.59
N GLU A 99 -21.34 17.86 -9.32
CA GLU A 99 -21.56 18.65 -8.10
C GLU A 99 -22.04 17.79 -6.92
N SER A 100 -22.55 16.58 -7.20
CA SER A 100 -22.89 15.62 -6.14
C SER A 100 -21.64 15.23 -5.36
N PHE A 101 -21.75 15.15 -4.04
CA PHE A 101 -20.62 14.72 -3.19
C PHE A 101 -21.09 13.92 -1.99
N SER A 102 -20.21 13.09 -1.50
CA SER A 102 -20.39 12.25 -0.30
C SER A 102 -19.06 12.08 0.44
N VAL A 103 -19.09 11.45 1.60
CA VAL A 103 -17.89 11.00 2.29
C VAL A 103 -17.34 9.75 1.61
N GLY A 104 -16.02 9.69 1.45
CA GLY A 104 -15.31 8.57 0.84
C GLY A 104 -14.41 7.84 1.82
N GLY A 105 -13.54 6.97 1.31
CA GLY A 105 -12.58 6.22 2.09
C GLY A 105 -12.23 4.87 1.48
N ALA A 106 -11.49 4.04 2.24
CA ALA A 106 -11.10 2.70 1.79
C ALA A 106 -10.95 1.71 2.94
N THR A 107 -11.07 0.43 2.60
CA THR A 107 -10.71 -0.72 3.44
C THR A 107 -9.62 -1.52 2.75
N ILE A 108 -8.52 -1.76 3.47
CA ILE A 108 -7.35 -2.50 3.00
C ILE A 108 -7.10 -3.64 3.98
N GLU A 109 -6.95 -4.85 3.47
CA GLU A 109 -6.58 -6.04 4.25
C GLU A 109 -5.37 -6.71 3.61
N GLY A 110 -4.70 -7.60 4.37
CA GLY A 110 -3.60 -8.36 3.82
C GLY A 110 -2.71 -8.97 4.88
N LYS A 111 -1.49 -9.27 4.48
CA LYS A 111 -0.45 -9.79 5.37
C LYS A 111 0.93 -9.35 4.91
N ALA A 112 1.82 -9.21 5.89
CA ALA A 112 3.26 -9.11 5.68
C ALA A 112 3.89 -10.46 6.04
N ILE A 113 4.74 -10.97 5.18
CA ILE A 113 5.50 -12.21 5.36
C ILE A 113 6.96 -11.81 5.44
N ALA A 114 7.53 -11.88 6.62
CA ALA A 114 8.94 -11.54 6.85
C ALA A 114 9.88 -12.60 6.24
N VAL A 115 11.17 -12.27 6.15
CA VAL A 115 12.19 -13.16 5.58
C VAL A 115 12.31 -14.49 6.33
N ASP A 116 12.03 -14.48 7.65
CA ASP A 116 12.02 -15.67 8.51
C ASP A 116 10.72 -16.49 8.40
N GLY A 117 9.77 -16.07 7.55
CA GLY A 117 8.47 -16.72 7.37
C GLY A 117 7.39 -16.28 8.36
N THR A 118 7.69 -15.37 9.29
CA THR A 118 6.69 -14.81 10.21
C THR A 118 5.63 -14.08 9.44
N VAL A 119 4.35 -14.40 9.70
CA VAL A 119 3.19 -13.78 9.04
C VAL A 119 2.49 -12.84 10.00
N THR A 120 2.41 -11.57 9.61
CA THR A 120 1.70 -10.52 10.34
C THR A 120 0.46 -10.11 9.55
N PRO A 121 -0.75 -10.31 10.08
CA PRO A 121 -1.97 -9.83 9.42
C PRO A 121 -2.02 -8.31 9.43
N LEU A 122 -2.55 -7.74 8.35
CA LEU A 122 -2.72 -6.30 8.16
C LEU A 122 -4.19 -6.01 7.92
N ARG A 123 -4.73 -5.02 8.63
CA ARG A 123 -6.09 -4.53 8.42
C ARG A 123 -6.14 -3.03 8.69
N TYR A 124 -6.71 -2.29 7.74
CA TYR A 124 -6.90 -0.87 7.85
C TYR A 124 -8.24 -0.48 7.23
N ARG A 125 -8.99 0.35 7.96
CA ARG A 125 -10.26 0.91 7.50
C ARG A 125 -10.32 2.37 7.89
N TRP A 126 -10.57 3.23 6.94
CA TRP A 126 -10.82 4.64 7.21
C TRP A 126 -11.81 5.20 6.18
N TYR A 127 -12.79 5.92 6.69
CA TYR A 127 -13.78 6.67 5.93
C TYR A 127 -13.99 8.01 6.60
N GLU A 128 -14.09 9.08 5.81
CA GLU A 128 -14.45 10.39 6.33
C GLU A 128 -15.87 10.32 6.93
N THR A 129 -16.07 10.98 8.05
CA THR A 129 -17.35 10.97 8.78
C THR A 129 -18.08 12.30 8.69
N ASP A 130 -17.37 13.37 8.32
CA ASP A 130 -17.95 14.71 8.22
C ASP A 130 -18.10 15.13 6.76
N ILE A 131 -19.34 15.18 6.30
CA ILE A 131 -19.69 15.58 4.92
C ILE A 131 -19.18 16.99 4.53
N ARG A 132 -18.96 17.87 5.51
CA ARG A 132 -18.44 19.21 5.26
C ARG A 132 -17.03 19.19 4.69
N ASN A 133 -16.22 18.18 5.05
CA ASN A 133 -14.87 18.00 4.54
C ASN A 133 -14.89 17.57 3.07
N ALA A 134 -15.93 16.83 2.64
CA ALA A 134 -16.01 16.27 1.29
C ALA A 134 -16.32 17.30 0.19
N ARG A 135 -16.80 18.51 0.54
CA ARG A 135 -17.34 19.49 -0.42
C ARG A 135 -16.37 19.87 -1.55
N PHE A 136 -15.08 19.94 -1.26
CA PHE A 136 -14.05 20.35 -2.22
C PHE A 136 -13.15 19.21 -2.68
N HIS A 137 -13.46 17.98 -2.28
CA HIS A 137 -12.67 16.80 -2.61
C HIS A 137 -12.86 16.39 -4.09
N SER A 138 -11.79 15.84 -4.66
CA SER A 138 -11.86 15.12 -5.94
C SER A 138 -12.57 13.77 -5.76
N THR A 139 -12.86 13.06 -6.84
CA THR A 139 -13.61 11.80 -6.81
C THR A 139 -13.06 10.78 -5.79
N TRP A 140 -11.75 10.69 -5.63
CA TRP A 140 -11.11 9.67 -4.82
C TRP A 140 -10.28 10.21 -3.65
N ALA A 141 -10.43 11.49 -3.28
CA ALA A 141 -9.58 12.15 -2.29
C ALA A 141 -9.53 11.43 -0.94
N ASP A 142 -10.65 10.93 -0.43
CA ASP A 142 -10.69 10.21 0.84
C ASP A 142 -10.09 8.80 0.71
N ALA A 143 -10.29 8.13 -0.41
CA ALA A 143 -9.65 6.84 -0.68
C ALA A 143 -8.12 6.99 -0.79
N ASP A 144 -7.64 8.02 -1.49
CA ASP A 144 -6.21 8.36 -1.58
C ASP A 144 -5.64 8.71 -0.19
N SER A 145 -6.41 9.42 0.65
CA SER A 145 -6.05 9.70 2.04
C SER A 145 -5.94 8.43 2.89
N ALA A 146 -6.90 7.50 2.76
CA ALA A 146 -6.86 6.22 3.45
C ALA A 146 -5.62 5.39 3.06
N ILE A 147 -5.30 5.34 1.77
CA ILE A 147 -4.11 4.67 1.22
C ILE A 147 -2.83 5.27 1.81
N SER A 148 -2.71 6.61 1.80
CA SER A 148 -1.55 7.30 2.33
C SER A 148 -1.39 7.10 3.85
N GLN A 149 -2.47 7.13 4.60
CA GLN A 149 -2.47 6.87 6.04
C GLN A 149 -2.04 5.42 6.33
N PHE A 150 -2.58 4.43 5.61
CA PHE A 150 -2.16 3.04 5.72
C PHE A 150 -0.66 2.87 5.46
N ALA A 151 -0.15 3.39 4.35
CA ALA A 151 1.26 3.31 3.98
C ALA A 151 2.18 3.94 5.03
N ASN A 152 1.82 5.11 5.56
CA ASN A 152 2.57 5.80 6.61
C ASN A 152 2.56 5.05 7.95
N ARG A 153 1.46 4.39 8.30
CA ARG A 153 1.39 3.55 9.51
C ARG A 153 2.28 2.32 9.37
N LEU A 154 2.18 1.63 8.24
CA LEU A 154 3.00 0.47 7.94
C LEU A 154 4.51 0.81 8.00
N ALA A 155 4.89 1.96 7.44
CA ALA A 155 6.27 2.46 7.48
C ALA A 155 6.77 2.84 8.89
N ARG A 156 5.88 3.04 9.86
CA ARG A 156 6.22 3.19 11.28
C ARG A 156 6.25 1.88 12.05
N GLY A 157 6.00 0.75 11.38
CA GLY A 157 5.89 -0.57 12.02
C GLY A 157 4.57 -0.78 12.78
N ASP A 158 3.58 0.10 12.57
CA ASP A 158 2.26 -0.03 13.19
C ASP A 158 1.38 -0.94 12.33
N THR A 159 1.33 -2.21 12.71
CA THR A 159 0.55 -3.27 12.03
C THR A 159 -0.77 -3.55 12.72
N THR A 160 -1.08 -2.83 13.80
CA THR A 160 -2.28 -3.04 14.60
C THR A 160 -3.55 -2.65 13.84
N GLU A 161 -4.61 -3.43 14.01
CA GLU A 161 -5.93 -3.16 13.45
C GLU A 161 -6.43 -1.77 13.89
N VAL A 162 -6.79 -0.93 12.92
CA VAL A 162 -7.44 0.36 13.17
C VAL A 162 -8.85 0.30 12.64
N ARG A 163 -9.77 0.45 13.56
CA ARG A 163 -11.20 0.60 13.29
C ARG A 163 -11.54 2.04 12.97
#